data_70f92f0d02ca4604ed843e4eaca10b15
#
_entry.id   70f92f0d02ca4604ed843e4eaca10b15
#
_cell.length_a   1.000
_cell.length_b   1.000
_cell.length_c   1.000
_cell.angle_alpha   90.00
_cell.angle_beta   90.00
_cell.angle_gamma   90.00
#
_symmetry.space_group_name_H-M   'P 1'
#
loop_
_entity.id
_entity.type
_entity.pdbx_description
1 polymer ?
#
loop_
_entity_poly.entity_id
_entity_poly.type
_entity_poly.pdbx_seq_one_letter_code
_entity_poly.pdbx_strand_id
1 'polypeptide(L)'
;MQTEIFIKGARENNLKNIDVTIPRDKLVVLTGLSGSGKSSLAFDTIYAEGQRRYVESLSSYARMFLGQMDKPDVDYIEGLSPAISIDQKTTSKNPRSTVGTVTEIYDYLRLLWARVGTPHCPHCGKEIRRQTVDQIIDQILALPEGTRIQVMAPVVRGRKGEHAKVLEDARRSGFVRARVDGNMYELSEDISLEKNLKHRIDIVVDRLIVRPDIAGRLTDSVETASNLANGLVTVNLLREERDITFSQNYACDDCGISIEELTPRLFSFNSPFGACPTCTGLGLQLKADPALIIPDGSKSILEGAITATGWASIRSDGISRMYFEALSKKYRFSLTQPYDSLSDEVKNVILYGTGGEKLELHYDQPRGKGVLYQAFEGICNNLERRYQETQSDASKKEIEGLMTPCPCPACQGQRLRPEALAVTVGGKSIYDATTLPVDDALAFFDHLDLTGNQQIIAAQILKEIHARLGFLQSVGLSYLTLSRASGTLSGGESQRIRLATQIGSSLPLPLRRCAGRGMVRLPLRYWPVRLLGFAMTSSGVPQATTCPPRAPAPGPMSIR
;
A
#
# COMPACT_ATOMS: atom_id res chain seq x y z
N MET A 1 35.20 -17.24 -29.63
CA MET A 1 34.36 -16.96 -28.42
C MET A 1 34.84 -17.90 -27.33
N GLN A 2 35.02 -17.43 -26.12
CA GLN A 2 35.37 -18.30 -24.99
C GLN A 2 34.24 -19.27 -24.72
N THR A 3 34.54 -20.57 -24.69
CA THR A 3 33.58 -21.67 -24.51
C THR A 3 33.40 -22.06 -23.04
N GLU A 4 34.23 -21.51 -22.15
CA GLU A 4 34.33 -21.89 -20.76
C GLU A 4 34.45 -20.65 -19.89
N ILE A 5 34.03 -20.76 -18.62
CA ILE A 5 34.36 -19.84 -17.54
C ILE A 5 35.47 -20.48 -16.74
N PHE A 6 36.62 -19.84 -16.67
CA PHE A 6 37.77 -20.32 -15.91
C PHE A 6 37.96 -19.47 -14.64
N ILE A 7 38.01 -20.12 -13.49
CA ILE A 7 38.17 -19.51 -12.16
C ILE A 7 39.47 -20.05 -11.59
N LYS A 8 40.36 -19.16 -11.16
CA LYS A 8 41.61 -19.50 -10.51
C LYS A 8 41.70 -18.94 -9.11
N GLY A 9 42.08 -19.81 -8.17
CA GLY A 9 42.40 -19.39 -6.82
C GLY A 9 41.19 -18.87 -6.02
N ALA A 10 40.02 -19.49 -6.13
CA ALA A 10 38.85 -19.05 -5.36
C ALA A 10 39.00 -19.41 -3.87
N ARG A 11 38.92 -18.36 -3.01
CA ARG A 11 39.11 -18.46 -1.56
C ARG A 11 37.97 -17.85 -0.74
N GLU A 12 36.89 -17.45 -1.43
CA GLU A 12 35.76 -16.80 -0.77
C GLU A 12 35.12 -17.73 0.28
N ASN A 13 34.86 -17.21 1.49
CA ASN A 13 34.30 -17.92 2.65
C ASN A 13 35.11 -19.21 2.99
N ASN A 14 34.55 -20.39 2.72
CA ASN A 14 35.14 -21.68 3.03
C ASN A 14 35.79 -22.38 1.82
N LEU A 15 35.94 -21.70 0.70
CA LEU A 15 36.68 -22.22 -0.47
C LEU A 15 38.18 -22.30 -0.19
N LYS A 16 38.80 -23.42 -0.55
CA LYS A 16 40.20 -23.74 -0.20
C LYS A 16 41.13 -23.52 -1.40
N ASN A 17 41.17 -22.28 -1.93
CA ASN A 17 42.03 -21.92 -3.08
C ASN A 17 41.82 -22.85 -4.26
N ILE A 18 40.59 -22.98 -4.73
CA ILE A 18 40.24 -23.94 -5.78
C ILE A 18 40.27 -23.30 -7.16
N ASP A 19 40.69 -24.10 -8.14
CA ASP A 19 40.58 -23.79 -9.58
C ASP A 19 39.42 -24.57 -10.16
N VAL A 20 38.55 -23.88 -10.94
CA VAL A 20 37.35 -24.51 -11.51
C VAL A 20 37.13 -24.03 -12.94
N THR A 21 36.85 -24.97 -13.83
CA THR A 21 36.43 -24.70 -15.21
C THR A 21 34.97 -25.06 -15.39
N ILE A 22 34.15 -24.14 -15.86
CA ILE A 22 32.70 -24.30 -16.03
C ILE A 22 32.38 -24.10 -17.52
N PRO A 23 31.77 -25.09 -18.19
CA PRO A 23 31.41 -24.95 -19.60
C PRO A 23 30.29 -23.90 -19.75
N ARG A 24 30.42 -23.06 -20.77
CA ARG A 24 29.38 -22.10 -21.15
C ARG A 24 28.34 -22.81 -22.01
N ASP A 25 27.14 -22.22 -22.02
CA ASP A 25 26.08 -22.66 -22.94
C ASP A 25 25.47 -24.01 -22.60
N LYS A 26 25.69 -24.48 -21.37
CA LYS A 26 25.19 -25.75 -20.84
C LYS A 26 24.51 -25.54 -19.48
N LEU A 27 23.63 -26.46 -19.12
CA LEU A 27 23.13 -26.58 -17.77
C LEU A 27 24.22 -27.22 -16.90
N VAL A 28 24.70 -26.47 -15.91
CA VAL A 28 25.71 -26.95 -14.95
C VAL A 28 25.07 -27.08 -13.59
N VAL A 29 25.25 -28.20 -12.92
CA VAL A 29 24.72 -28.47 -11.57
C VAL A 29 25.89 -28.61 -10.59
N LEU A 30 25.92 -27.74 -9.57
CA LEU A 30 26.86 -27.83 -8.46
C LEU A 30 26.26 -28.67 -7.33
N THR A 31 26.89 -29.81 -7.02
CA THR A 31 26.45 -30.75 -5.98
C THR A 31 27.47 -30.86 -4.85
N GLY A 32 27.03 -31.31 -3.70
CA GLY A 32 27.89 -31.53 -2.52
C GLY A 32 27.15 -31.40 -1.19
N LEU A 33 27.81 -31.69 -0.11
CA LEU A 33 27.26 -31.59 1.25
C LEU A 33 26.94 -30.13 1.62
N SER A 34 26.08 -29.94 2.63
CA SER A 34 25.85 -28.61 3.21
C SER A 34 27.17 -28.07 3.77
N GLY A 35 27.48 -26.80 3.51
CA GLY A 35 28.75 -26.18 3.92
C GLY A 35 29.95 -26.49 3.02
N SER A 36 29.79 -27.19 1.88
CA SER A 36 30.91 -27.51 0.96
C SER A 36 31.36 -26.34 0.06
N GLY A 37 30.79 -25.14 0.21
CA GLY A 37 31.18 -23.96 -0.58
C GLY A 37 30.43 -23.76 -1.91
N LYS A 38 29.38 -24.59 -2.20
CA LYS A 38 28.61 -24.43 -3.46
C LYS A 38 28.04 -23.04 -3.66
N SER A 39 27.42 -22.49 -2.63
CA SER A 39 26.85 -21.15 -2.65
C SER A 39 27.93 -20.08 -2.73
N SER A 40 29.05 -20.27 -2.01
CA SER A 40 30.20 -19.36 -2.05
C SER A 40 30.83 -19.28 -3.45
N LEU A 41 30.94 -20.42 -4.14
CA LEU A 41 31.41 -20.43 -5.52
C LEU A 41 30.43 -19.76 -6.49
N ALA A 42 29.13 -20.11 -6.39
CA ALA A 42 28.13 -19.63 -7.33
C ALA A 42 27.76 -18.16 -7.14
N PHE A 43 27.45 -17.76 -5.90
CA PHE A 43 26.93 -16.42 -5.60
C PHE A 43 28.04 -15.45 -5.17
N ASP A 44 28.85 -15.85 -4.20
CA ASP A 44 29.82 -14.96 -3.60
C ASP A 44 31.09 -14.79 -4.46
N THR A 45 31.36 -15.72 -5.41
CA THR A 45 32.50 -15.63 -6.33
C THR A 45 32.07 -15.30 -7.77
N ILE A 46 31.35 -16.20 -8.43
CA ILE A 46 31.02 -16.06 -9.88
C ILE A 46 30.07 -14.90 -10.13
N TYR A 47 28.93 -14.90 -9.42
CA TYR A 47 27.94 -13.86 -9.60
C TYR A 47 28.45 -12.50 -9.11
N ALA A 48 29.11 -12.45 -7.94
CA ALA A 48 29.64 -11.22 -7.36
C ALA A 48 30.64 -10.54 -8.31
N GLU A 49 31.59 -11.29 -8.89
CA GLU A 49 32.56 -10.73 -9.84
C GLU A 49 31.89 -10.33 -11.17
N GLY A 50 30.93 -11.12 -11.66
CA GLY A 50 30.16 -10.75 -12.86
C GLY A 50 29.37 -9.45 -12.67
N GLN A 51 28.72 -9.29 -11.52
CA GLN A 51 27.97 -8.08 -11.16
C GLN A 51 28.90 -6.89 -10.95
N ARG A 52 30.04 -7.08 -10.26
CA ARG A 52 31.05 -6.03 -10.06
C ARG A 52 31.54 -5.47 -11.40
N ARG A 53 31.95 -6.33 -12.32
CA ARG A 53 32.40 -5.92 -13.67
C ARG A 53 31.30 -5.23 -14.46
N TYR A 54 30.05 -5.68 -14.32
CA TYR A 54 28.90 -5.02 -14.93
C TYR A 54 28.71 -3.61 -14.39
N VAL A 55 28.70 -3.45 -13.07
CA VAL A 55 28.57 -2.12 -12.40
C VAL A 55 29.73 -1.20 -12.79
N GLU A 56 30.96 -1.70 -12.88
CA GLU A 56 32.12 -0.93 -13.33
C GLU A 56 32.01 -0.42 -14.77
N SER A 57 31.28 -1.15 -15.62
CA SER A 57 31.03 -0.73 -17.01
C SER A 57 30.01 0.40 -17.15
N LEU A 58 29.27 0.71 -16.09
CA LEU A 58 28.26 1.77 -16.06
C LEU A 58 28.85 3.18 -15.84
N SER A 59 28.06 4.20 -16.11
CA SER A 59 28.45 5.60 -15.85
C SER A 59 28.69 5.83 -14.35
N SER A 60 29.52 6.82 -14.01
CA SER A 60 29.81 7.20 -12.61
C SER A 60 28.55 7.53 -11.82
N TYR A 61 27.56 8.14 -12.45
CA TYR A 61 26.27 8.45 -11.85
C TYR A 61 25.49 7.16 -11.48
N ALA A 62 25.40 6.20 -12.40
CA ALA A 62 24.71 4.93 -12.13
C ALA A 62 25.40 4.10 -11.02
N ARG A 63 26.75 4.14 -10.97
CA ARG A 63 27.52 3.46 -9.91
C ARG A 63 27.23 4.02 -8.51
N MET A 64 26.97 5.31 -8.39
CA MET A 64 26.67 5.96 -7.11
C MET A 64 25.33 5.45 -6.51
N PHE A 65 24.37 5.06 -7.35
CA PHE A 65 23.08 4.51 -6.90
C PHE A 65 23.11 3.01 -6.63
N LEU A 66 23.91 2.26 -7.38
CA LEU A 66 23.97 0.79 -7.27
C LEU A 66 24.90 0.30 -6.16
N GLY A 67 25.68 1.20 -5.59
CA GLY A 67 26.72 0.86 -4.61
C GLY A 67 27.94 0.19 -5.24
N GLN A 68 29.06 0.23 -4.51
CA GLN A 68 30.28 -0.46 -4.89
C GLN A 68 30.26 -1.85 -4.29
N MET A 69 30.42 -2.89 -5.11
CA MET A 69 30.54 -4.27 -4.62
C MET A 69 32.01 -4.59 -4.34
N ASP A 70 32.25 -5.28 -3.24
CA ASP A 70 33.58 -5.74 -2.89
C ASP A 70 34.05 -6.77 -3.93
N LYS A 71 35.37 -6.77 -4.19
CA LYS A 71 35.99 -7.75 -5.06
C LYS A 71 36.05 -9.09 -4.31
N PRO A 72 35.50 -10.19 -4.87
CA PRO A 72 35.62 -11.49 -4.23
C PRO A 72 37.08 -11.93 -4.16
N ASP A 73 37.40 -12.77 -3.15
CA ASP A 73 38.74 -13.31 -2.95
C ASP A 73 39.02 -14.43 -3.96
N VAL A 74 39.51 -14.01 -5.13
CA VAL A 74 39.85 -14.88 -6.26
C VAL A 74 41.00 -14.26 -7.04
N ASP A 75 41.93 -15.08 -7.55
CA ASP A 75 43.04 -14.56 -8.32
C ASP A 75 42.54 -13.92 -9.62
N TYR A 76 41.81 -14.68 -10.43
CA TYR A 76 41.14 -14.14 -11.61
C TYR A 76 40.00 -15.04 -12.10
N ILE A 77 39.05 -14.45 -12.84
CA ILE A 77 37.97 -15.16 -13.53
C ILE A 77 37.91 -14.68 -14.97
N GLU A 78 37.91 -15.62 -15.89
CA GLU A 78 37.74 -15.36 -17.33
C GLU A 78 36.41 -15.93 -17.84
N GLY A 79 35.95 -15.39 -18.98
CA GLY A 79 34.78 -15.93 -19.67
C GLY A 79 33.43 -15.53 -19.04
N LEU A 80 33.38 -14.63 -18.04
CA LEU A 80 32.13 -14.18 -17.45
C LEU A 80 31.27 -13.37 -18.44
N SER A 81 29.96 -13.65 -18.39
CA SER A 81 28.91 -12.82 -18.99
C SER A 81 28.17 -12.06 -17.87
N PRO A 82 27.43 -10.99 -18.17
CA PRO A 82 26.45 -10.46 -17.24
C PRO A 82 25.54 -11.58 -16.74
N ALA A 83 25.42 -11.72 -15.43
CA ALA A 83 24.71 -12.82 -14.79
C ALA A 83 23.52 -12.32 -13.99
N ILE A 84 22.50 -13.17 -13.88
CA ILE A 84 21.35 -12.97 -13.01
C ILE A 84 21.46 -13.98 -11.87
N SER A 85 21.29 -13.53 -10.63
CA SER A 85 21.26 -14.38 -9.46
C SER A 85 19.84 -14.52 -8.93
N ILE A 86 19.43 -15.78 -8.69
CA ILE A 86 18.16 -16.11 -8.03
C ILE A 86 18.52 -16.82 -6.74
N ASP A 87 18.76 -16.01 -5.71
CA ASP A 87 19.17 -16.49 -4.40
C ASP A 87 17.99 -17.11 -3.63
N GLN A 88 18.32 -18.12 -2.81
CA GLN A 88 17.37 -18.78 -1.90
C GLN A 88 17.06 -17.94 -0.64
N LYS A 89 17.66 -16.76 -0.51
CA LYS A 89 17.51 -15.90 0.68
C LYS A 89 16.07 -15.48 0.89
N THR A 90 15.69 -15.68 2.10
CA THR A 90 14.54 -15.22 2.90
C THR A 90 13.61 -14.20 2.24
N THR A 91 12.33 -14.57 2.25
CA THR A 91 11.18 -13.71 2.04
C THR A 91 11.38 -12.35 2.72
N SER A 92 11.06 -11.28 2.03
CA SER A 92 11.11 -9.93 2.59
C SER A 92 10.29 -9.87 3.88
N LYS A 93 10.92 -9.50 4.99
CA LYS A 93 10.23 -9.28 6.27
C LYS A 93 9.42 -7.98 6.30
N ASN A 94 9.41 -7.21 5.21
CA ASN A 94 8.66 -5.98 5.14
C ASN A 94 7.15 -6.28 5.03
N PRO A 95 6.32 -5.90 6.02
CA PRO A 95 4.88 -6.21 6.03
C PRO A 95 4.10 -5.50 4.92
N ARG A 96 4.68 -4.46 4.29
CA ARG A 96 4.09 -3.76 3.16
C ARG A 96 4.36 -4.42 1.81
N SER A 97 5.30 -5.37 1.75
CA SER A 97 5.68 -6.02 0.51
C SER A 97 4.65 -7.10 0.12
N THR A 98 4.12 -7.03 -1.09
CA THR A 98 3.18 -8.00 -1.67
C THR A 98 3.73 -8.58 -2.96
N VAL A 99 3.14 -9.68 -3.46
CA VAL A 99 3.48 -10.23 -4.79
C VAL A 99 3.39 -9.13 -5.84
N GLY A 100 2.31 -8.35 -5.86
CA GLY A 100 2.11 -7.26 -6.82
C GLY A 100 3.19 -6.18 -6.78
N THR A 101 3.71 -5.83 -5.58
CA THR A 101 4.78 -4.83 -5.45
C THR A 101 6.15 -5.39 -5.81
N VAL A 102 6.44 -6.65 -5.48
CA VAL A 102 7.72 -7.30 -5.82
C VAL A 102 7.85 -7.53 -7.33
N THR A 103 6.73 -7.82 -8.00
CA THR A 103 6.67 -8.03 -9.46
C THR A 103 6.50 -6.73 -10.24
N GLU A 104 6.41 -5.58 -9.58
CA GLU A 104 6.13 -4.26 -10.16
C GLU A 104 4.76 -4.17 -10.88
N ILE A 105 3.95 -5.24 -10.88
CA ILE A 105 2.61 -5.23 -11.50
C ILE A 105 1.73 -4.16 -10.84
N TYR A 106 1.85 -4.00 -9.52
CA TYR A 106 1.06 -3.01 -8.77
C TYR A 106 1.31 -1.58 -9.25
N ASP A 107 2.50 -1.26 -9.73
CA ASP A 107 2.83 0.06 -10.25
C ASP A 107 2.10 0.35 -11.56
N TYR A 108 1.95 -0.65 -12.43
CA TYR A 108 1.14 -0.54 -13.64
C TYR A 108 -0.35 -0.51 -13.33
N LEU A 109 -0.83 -1.25 -12.31
CA LEU A 109 -2.22 -1.16 -11.85
C LEU A 109 -2.55 0.25 -11.35
N ARG A 110 -1.70 0.84 -10.51
CA ARG A 110 -1.88 2.23 -10.06
C ARG A 110 -1.96 3.22 -11.21
N LEU A 111 -1.14 3.03 -12.24
CA LEU A 111 -1.16 3.86 -13.43
C LEU A 111 -2.45 3.64 -14.23
N LEU A 112 -2.92 2.40 -14.38
CA LEU A 112 -4.16 2.08 -15.09
C LEU A 112 -5.36 2.72 -14.40
N TRP A 113 -5.54 2.51 -13.08
CA TRP A 113 -6.64 3.10 -12.32
C TRP A 113 -6.61 4.63 -12.32
N ALA A 114 -5.43 5.24 -12.31
CA ALA A 114 -5.30 6.70 -12.39
C ALA A 114 -5.67 7.28 -13.77
N ARG A 115 -5.50 6.51 -14.86
CA ARG A 115 -5.68 7.01 -16.22
C ARG A 115 -7.04 6.69 -16.82
N VAL A 116 -7.60 5.51 -16.52
CA VAL A 116 -8.87 5.06 -17.12
C VAL A 116 -9.93 4.69 -16.08
N GLY A 117 -9.63 4.85 -14.79
CA GLY A 117 -10.54 4.54 -13.71
C GLY A 117 -11.74 5.49 -13.65
N THR A 118 -12.91 4.94 -13.38
CA THR A 118 -14.15 5.68 -13.15
C THR A 118 -14.36 5.87 -11.65
N PRO A 119 -14.32 7.08 -11.12
CA PRO A 119 -14.51 7.33 -9.69
C PRO A 119 -15.99 7.29 -9.32
N HIS A 120 -16.26 6.73 -8.15
CA HIS A 120 -17.58 6.69 -7.53
C HIS A 120 -17.54 7.34 -6.15
N CYS A 121 -18.68 7.79 -5.67
CA CYS A 121 -18.78 8.30 -4.32
C CYS A 121 -18.62 7.17 -3.30
N PRO A 122 -17.67 7.25 -2.35
CA PRO A 122 -17.47 6.19 -1.35
C PRO A 122 -18.67 6.02 -0.40
N HIS A 123 -19.61 6.98 -0.34
CA HIS A 123 -20.79 6.93 0.52
C HIS A 123 -22.04 6.44 -0.20
N CYS A 124 -22.38 7.01 -1.36
CA CYS A 124 -23.62 6.69 -2.09
C CYS A 124 -23.40 5.81 -3.33
N GLY A 125 -22.16 5.52 -3.73
CA GLY A 125 -21.84 4.69 -4.88
C GLY A 125 -22.08 5.35 -6.25
N LYS A 126 -22.60 6.59 -6.29
CA LYS A 126 -22.89 7.30 -7.55
C LYS A 126 -21.60 7.60 -8.30
N GLU A 127 -21.61 7.41 -9.61
CA GLU A 127 -20.48 7.79 -10.47
C GLU A 127 -20.22 9.30 -10.38
N ILE A 128 -18.97 9.68 -10.22
CA ILE A 128 -18.52 11.06 -10.12
C ILE A 128 -17.78 11.41 -11.40
N ARG A 129 -18.24 12.43 -12.11
CA ARG A 129 -17.59 12.94 -13.33
C ARG A 129 -16.99 14.31 -13.10
N ARG A 130 -15.86 14.56 -13.72
CA ARG A 130 -15.28 15.89 -13.83
C ARG A 130 -16.02 16.65 -14.92
N GLN A 131 -16.47 17.86 -14.62
CA GLN A 131 -17.10 18.74 -15.60
C GLN A 131 -16.08 19.76 -16.11
N THR A 132 -16.06 20.00 -17.42
CA THR A 132 -15.30 21.12 -17.98
C THR A 132 -16.08 22.41 -17.78
N VAL A 133 -15.40 23.57 -17.85
CA VAL A 133 -16.08 24.88 -17.79
C VAL A 133 -17.18 24.99 -18.86
N ASP A 134 -16.90 24.54 -20.08
CA ASP A 134 -17.87 24.57 -21.17
C ASP A 134 -19.11 23.73 -20.84
N GLN A 135 -18.94 22.52 -20.29
CA GLN A 135 -20.07 21.67 -19.87
C GLN A 135 -20.90 22.30 -18.75
N ILE A 136 -20.26 23.01 -17.81
CA ILE A 136 -20.94 23.74 -16.75
C ILE A 136 -21.78 24.89 -17.39
N ILE A 137 -21.20 25.63 -18.30
CA ILE A 137 -21.87 26.73 -19.02
C ILE A 137 -23.06 26.21 -19.80
N ASP A 138 -22.89 25.15 -20.61
CA ASP A 138 -23.95 24.52 -21.38
C ASP A 138 -25.13 24.08 -20.51
N GLN A 139 -24.84 23.48 -19.33
CA GLN A 139 -25.89 23.09 -18.39
C GLN A 139 -26.60 24.28 -17.76
N ILE A 140 -25.90 25.39 -17.47
CA ILE A 140 -26.52 26.62 -16.95
C ILE A 140 -27.38 27.30 -18.03
N LEU A 141 -26.90 27.34 -19.27
CA LEU A 141 -27.65 27.91 -20.39
C LEU A 141 -28.85 27.07 -20.83
N ALA A 142 -28.85 25.76 -20.51
CA ALA A 142 -30.01 24.89 -20.74
C ALA A 142 -31.17 25.14 -19.74
N LEU A 143 -30.97 25.94 -18.69
CA LEU A 143 -32.05 26.38 -17.80
C LEU A 143 -33.03 27.29 -18.55
N PRO A 144 -34.32 27.36 -18.12
CA PRO A 144 -35.31 28.19 -18.78
C PRO A 144 -34.87 29.66 -18.91
N GLU A 145 -35.09 30.24 -20.09
CA GLU A 145 -34.75 31.64 -20.34
C GLU A 145 -35.48 32.59 -19.35
N GLY A 146 -34.78 33.60 -18.85
CA GLY A 146 -35.28 34.50 -17.82
C GLY A 146 -35.07 34.02 -16.38
N THR A 147 -34.50 32.82 -16.18
CA THR A 147 -34.14 32.33 -14.85
C THR A 147 -33.08 33.24 -14.22
N ARG A 148 -33.35 33.70 -12.99
CA ARG A 148 -32.40 34.53 -12.22
C ARG A 148 -31.47 33.61 -11.42
N ILE A 149 -30.20 33.68 -11.73
CA ILE A 149 -29.16 32.85 -11.09
C ILE A 149 -28.13 33.70 -10.35
N GLN A 150 -27.50 33.08 -9.37
CA GLN A 150 -26.38 33.66 -8.66
C GLN A 150 -25.22 32.66 -8.66
N VAL A 151 -24.11 33.06 -9.29
CA VAL A 151 -22.88 32.26 -9.34
C VAL A 151 -22.08 32.51 -8.07
N MET A 152 -21.75 31.46 -7.35
CA MET A 152 -21.08 31.52 -6.04
C MET A 152 -19.89 30.56 -5.98
N ALA A 153 -18.88 30.92 -5.21
CA ALA A 153 -17.72 30.12 -4.88
C ALA A 153 -17.84 29.57 -3.46
N PRO A 154 -18.02 28.25 -3.25
CA PRO A 154 -18.13 27.64 -1.91
C PRO A 154 -16.74 27.45 -1.28
N VAL A 155 -16.21 28.53 -0.67
CA VAL A 155 -14.83 28.57 -0.12
C VAL A 155 -14.68 27.86 1.23
N VAL A 156 -15.75 27.79 2.04
CA VAL A 156 -15.78 27.04 3.29
C VAL A 156 -16.98 26.09 3.30
N ARG A 157 -16.71 24.79 3.53
CA ARG A 157 -17.75 23.75 3.55
C ARG A 157 -17.68 22.94 4.83
N GLY A 158 -18.54 23.28 5.79
CA GLY A 158 -18.69 22.52 7.03
C GLY A 158 -17.44 22.45 7.90
N ARG A 159 -16.59 23.49 7.89
CA ARG A 159 -15.36 23.56 8.70
C ARG A 159 -15.60 24.46 9.92
N LYS A 160 -15.05 24.03 11.07
CA LYS A 160 -15.03 24.84 12.30
C LYS A 160 -14.02 25.97 12.18
N GLY A 161 -14.33 27.13 12.73
CA GLY A 161 -13.44 28.29 12.79
C GLY A 161 -14.16 29.60 12.54
N GLU A 162 -13.52 30.70 12.91
CA GLU A 162 -14.04 32.07 12.70
C GLU A 162 -13.94 32.54 11.25
N HIS A 163 -13.10 31.91 10.44
CA HIS A 163 -12.87 32.16 9.01
C HIS A 163 -12.67 33.62 8.61
N ALA A 164 -12.28 34.49 9.56
CA ALA A 164 -12.09 35.94 9.37
C ALA A 164 -11.14 36.24 8.19
N LYS A 165 -10.04 35.48 8.06
CA LYS A 165 -9.07 35.64 6.97
C LYS A 165 -9.71 35.38 5.61
N VAL A 166 -10.57 34.38 5.47
CA VAL A 166 -11.24 34.05 4.19
C VAL A 166 -12.17 35.18 3.75
N LEU A 167 -12.92 35.73 4.69
CA LEU A 167 -13.82 36.88 4.44
C LEU A 167 -13.05 38.15 4.09
N GLU A 168 -11.93 38.41 4.79
CA GLU A 168 -11.04 39.54 4.52
C GLU A 168 -10.35 39.42 3.14
N ASP A 169 -9.86 38.24 2.78
CA ASP A 169 -9.25 38.00 1.47
C ASP A 169 -10.27 38.19 0.34
N ALA A 170 -11.53 37.74 0.53
CA ALA A 170 -12.63 37.98 -0.40
C ALA A 170 -12.94 39.47 -0.53
N ARG A 171 -12.99 40.24 0.59
CA ARG A 171 -13.20 41.70 0.60
C ARG A 171 -12.08 42.42 -0.18
N ARG A 172 -10.82 42.06 0.03
CA ARG A 172 -9.67 42.64 -0.67
C ARG A 172 -9.66 42.33 -2.16
N SER A 173 -10.21 41.17 -2.54
CA SER A 173 -10.37 40.78 -3.95
C SER A 173 -11.54 41.49 -4.66
N GLY A 174 -12.27 42.36 -3.95
CA GLY A 174 -13.32 43.20 -4.51
C GLY A 174 -14.72 42.56 -4.54
N PHE A 175 -14.91 41.41 -3.90
CA PHE A 175 -16.24 40.83 -3.76
C PHE A 175 -17.07 41.61 -2.74
N VAL A 176 -18.36 41.70 -3.00
CA VAL A 176 -19.28 42.54 -2.21
C VAL A 176 -20.11 41.73 -1.23
N ARG A 177 -20.45 40.47 -1.60
CA ARG A 177 -21.41 39.67 -0.82
C ARG A 177 -20.90 38.24 -0.60
N ALA A 178 -21.31 37.70 0.56
CA ALA A 178 -21.11 36.29 0.88
C ALA A 178 -22.41 35.72 1.47
N ARG A 179 -22.67 34.44 1.19
CA ARG A 179 -23.70 33.67 1.88
C ARG A 179 -23.01 32.85 2.97
N VAL A 180 -23.38 33.11 4.22
CA VAL A 180 -22.84 32.40 5.38
C VAL A 180 -23.98 31.65 6.08
N ASP A 181 -23.84 30.34 6.16
CA ASP A 181 -24.82 29.43 6.79
C ASP A 181 -26.25 29.63 6.26
N GLY A 182 -26.36 29.92 4.94
CA GLY A 182 -27.61 30.15 4.25
C GLY A 182 -28.07 31.64 4.22
N ASN A 183 -27.51 32.51 5.07
CA ASN A 183 -27.86 33.92 5.14
C ASN A 183 -26.92 34.77 4.29
N MET A 184 -27.49 35.82 3.62
CA MET A 184 -26.71 36.74 2.80
C MET A 184 -26.19 37.89 3.65
N TYR A 185 -24.89 38.17 3.55
CA TYR A 185 -24.19 39.27 4.22
C TYR A 185 -23.45 40.12 3.19
N GLU A 186 -23.32 41.40 3.47
CA GLU A 186 -22.39 42.26 2.77
C GLU A 186 -20.99 42.14 3.40
N LEU A 187 -19.97 41.93 2.58
CA LEU A 187 -18.59 41.80 3.07
C LEU A 187 -18.04 43.10 3.69
N SER A 188 -18.75 44.22 3.52
CA SER A 188 -18.48 45.48 4.23
C SER A 188 -18.87 45.43 5.70
N GLU A 189 -19.80 44.55 6.09
CA GLU A 189 -20.24 44.35 7.46
C GLU A 189 -19.24 43.49 8.25
N ASP A 190 -19.32 43.60 9.57
CA ASP A 190 -18.47 42.82 10.48
C ASP A 190 -19.14 41.47 10.77
N ILE A 191 -18.66 40.43 10.08
CA ILE A 191 -19.22 39.09 10.15
C ILE A 191 -18.43 38.31 11.20
N SER A 192 -19.02 38.12 12.38
CA SER A 192 -18.44 37.32 13.48
C SER A 192 -19.03 35.93 13.49
N LEU A 193 -18.16 34.89 13.41
CA LEU A 193 -18.54 33.49 13.38
C LEU A 193 -18.03 32.74 14.60
N GLU A 194 -18.81 31.77 15.08
CA GLU A 194 -18.46 30.99 16.26
C GLU A 194 -17.38 29.96 15.95
N LYS A 195 -16.25 30.03 16.64
CA LYS A 195 -15.07 29.15 16.43
C LYS A 195 -15.37 27.64 16.50
N ASN A 196 -16.34 27.26 17.34
CA ASN A 196 -16.64 25.84 17.61
C ASN A 196 -17.73 25.23 16.71
N LEU A 197 -18.44 26.06 15.96
CA LEU A 197 -19.46 25.63 15.01
C LEU A 197 -18.87 25.36 13.62
N LYS A 198 -19.55 24.51 12.85
CA LYS A 198 -19.22 24.25 11.45
C LYS A 198 -19.93 25.29 10.59
N HIS A 199 -19.18 26.03 9.79
CA HIS A 199 -19.70 27.06 8.91
C HIS A 199 -19.62 26.67 7.45
N ARG A 200 -20.53 27.21 6.65
CA ARG A 200 -20.51 27.20 5.18
C ARG A 200 -20.45 28.64 4.69
N ILE A 201 -19.45 28.94 3.85
CA ILE A 201 -19.26 30.29 3.29
C ILE A 201 -19.15 30.14 1.77
N ASP A 202 -20.10 30.77 1.07
CA ASP A 202 -20.13 30.86 -0.38
C ASP A 202 -19.96 32.33 -0.79
N ILE A 203 -18.87 32.67 -1.49
CA ILE A 203 -18.64 34.03 -2.00
C ILE A 203 -19.47 34.24 -3.27
N VAL A 204 -20.25 35.32 -3.32
CA VAL A 204 -21.05 35.66 -4.50
C VAL A 204 -20.15 36.31 -5.53
N VAL A 205 -20.01 35.65 -6.68
CA VAL A 205 -19.18 36.15 -7.78
C VAL A 205 -20.01 37.04 -8.73
N ASP A 206 -21.18 36.54 -9.16
CA ASP A 206 -22.03 37.32 -10.07
C ASP A 206 -23.52 36.96 -9.92
N ARG A 207 -24.39 37.87 -10.41
CA ARG A 207 -25.84 37.68 -10.51
C ARG A 207 -26.26 37.90 -11.99
N LEU A 208 -26.83 36.87 -12.59
CA LEU A 208 -27.14 36.83 -13.99
C LEU A 208 -28.60 36.43 -14.22
N ILE A 209 -29.09 36.75 -15.43
CA ILE A 209 -30.36 36.24 -15.91
C ILE A 209 -30.03 35.39 -17.14
N VAL A 210 -30.46 34.12 -17.13
CA VAL A 210 -30.19 33.19 -18.22
C VAL A 210 -30.77 33.72 -19.53
N ARG A 211 -29.87 33.99 -20.50
CA ARG A 211 -30.16 34.43 -21.89
C ARG A 211 -29.04 33.92 -22.78
N PRO A 212 -29.27 33.78 -24.09
CA PRO A 212 -28.23 33.33 -25.03
C PRO A 212 -26.99 34.25 -25.11
N ASP A 213 -27.15 35.53 -24.84
CA ASP A 213 -26.11 36.57 -24.97
C ASP A 213 -25.15 36.65 -23.75
N ILE A 214 -25.41 35.93 -22.65
CA ILE A 214 -24.59 36.04 -21.45
C ILE A 214 -23.40 35.06 -21.41
N ALA A 215 -23.22 34.21 -22.43
CA ALA A 215 -22.24 33.12 -22.42
C ALA A 215 -20.83 33.59 -22.00
N GLY A 216 -20.31 34.68 -22.59
CA GLY A 216 -18.97 35.19 -22.23
C GLY A 216 -18.86 35.63 -20.78
N ARG A 217 -19.83 36.41 -20.27
CA ARG A 217 -19.84 36.88 -18.88
C ARG A 217 -20.04 35.69 -17.90
N LEU A 218 -20.85 34.70 -18.27
CA LEU A 218 -21.03 33.48 -17.49
C LEU A 218 -19.74 32.68 -17.40
N THR A 219 -18.97 32.60 -18.50
CA THR A 219 -17.64 31.95 -18.52
C THR A 219 -16.71 32.60 -17.51
N ASP A 220 -16.54 33.92 -17.57
CA ASP A 220 -15.68 34.67 -16.63
C ASP A 220 -16.09 34.47 -15.19
N SER A 221 -17.42 34.45 -14.93
CA SER A 221 -17.96 34.25 -13.56
C SER A 221 -17.74 32.84 -13.06
N VAL A 222 -17.91 31.80 -13.89
CA VAL A 222 -17.69 30.38 -13.56
C VAL A 222 -16.19 30.13 -13.34
N GLU A 223 -15.32 30.66 -14.19
CA GLU A 223 -13.86 30.53 -14.00
C GLU A 223 -13.40 31.24 -12.71
N THR A 224 -13.90 32.43 -12.42
CA THR A 224 -13.60 33.14 -11.18
C THR A 224 -14.05 32.35 -9.96
N ALA A 225 -15.29 31.84 -9.96
CA ALA A 225 -15.83 31.04 -8.87
C ALA A 225 -15.03 29.74 -8.67
N SER A 226 -14.68 29.07 -9.77
CA SER A 226 -13.90 27.86 -9.76
C SER A 226 -12.49 28.07 -9.20
N ASN A 227 -11.82 29.14 -9.58
CA ASN A 227 -10.49 29.48 -9.08
C ASN A 227 -10.51 29.79 -7.57
N LEU A 228 -11.54 30.49 -7.07
CA LEU A 228 -11.71 30.80 -5.64
C LEU A 228 -12.00 29.57 -4.79
N ALA A 229 -12.79 28.63 -5.31
CA ALA A 229 -13.26 27.46 -4.57
C ALA A 229 -12.59 26.16 -5.02
N ASN A 230 -11.37 26.22 -5.58
CA ASN A 230 -10.59 25.05 -6.01
C ASN A 230 -11.39 24.09 -6.90
N GLY A 231 -12.01 24.62 -7.97
CA GLY A 231 -12.73 23.83 -8.96
C GLY A 231 -14.22 23.62 -8.65
N LEU A 232 -14.76 24.22 -7.62
CA LEU A 232 -16.18 24.13 -7.26
C LEU A 232 -16.92 25.42 -7.62
N VAL A 233 -18.13 25.27 -8.17
CA VAL A 233 -19.03 26.38 -8.50
C VAL A 233 -20.43 26.04 -8.01
N THR A 234 -21.07 26.93 -7.27
CA THR A 234 -22.47 26.78 -6.86
C THR A 234 -23.32 27.82 -7.59
N VAL A 235 -24.35 27.37 -8.27
CA VAL A 235 -25.35 28.24 -8.92
C VAL A 235 -26.64 28.15 -8.12
N ASN A 236 -27.04 29.26 -7.51
CA ASN A 236 -28.31 29.37 -6.80
C ASN A 236 -29.41 29.90 -7.73
N LEU A 237 -30.52 29.19 -7.78
CA LEU A 237 -31.73 29.61 -8.50
C LEU A 237 -32.58 30.47 -7.57
N LEU A 238 -32.54 31.80 -7.73
CA LEU A 238 -33.10 32.75 -6.79
C LEU A 238 -34.63 32.64 -6.58
N ARG A 239 -35.37 32.06 -7.51
CA ARG A 239 -36.84 31.88 -7.37
C ARG A 239 -37.20 30.58 -6.67
N GLU A 240 -36.35 29.55 -6.85
CA GLU A 240 -36.59 28.19 -6.34
C GLU A 240 -35.86 27.93 -5.03
N GLU A 241 -35.00 28.87 -4.61
CA GLU A 241 -34.08 28.73 -3.46
C GLU A 241 -33.26 27.45 -3.53
N ARG A 242 -32.98 26.98 -4.76
CA ARG A 242 -32.29 25.72 -5.02
C ARG A 242 -30.86 25.99 -5.46
N ASP A 243 -29.93 25.26 -4.88
CA ASP A 243 -28.52 25.25 -5.29
C ASP A 243 -28.24 24.10 -6.27
N ILE A 244 -27.52 24.41 -7.34
CA ILE A 244 -26.93 23.43 -8.25
C ILE A 244 -25.42 23.59 -8.08
N THR A 245 -24.74 22.52 -7.66
CA THR A 245 -23.28 22.54 -7.48
C THR A 245 -22.61 21.83 -8.67
N PHE A 246 -21.68 22.50 -9.29
CA PHE A 246 -20.82 22.00 -10.36
C PHE A 246 -19.41 21.82 -9.83
N SER A 247 -18.70 20.85 -10.40
CA SER A 247 -17.32 20.58 -9.98
C SER A 247 -16.42 20.30 -11.19
N GLN A 248 -15.34 21.05 -11.29
CA GLN A 248 -14.22 20.70 -12.17
C GLN A 248 -13.35 19.58 -11.59
N ASN A 249 -13.51 19.29 -10.30
CA ASN A 249 -12.92 18.15 -9.62
C ASN A 249 -13.93 17.02 -9.53
N TYR A 250 -13.45 15.83 -9.21
CA TYR A 250 -14.34 14.69 -8.92
C TYR A 250 -15.08 14.91 -7.59
N ALA A 251 -16.29 15.43 -7.62
CA ALA A 251 -17.10 15.67 -6.44
C ALA A 251 -18.49 15.04 -6.55
N CYS A 252 -19.01 14.53 -5.45
CA CYS A 252 -20.36 14.04 -5.34
C CYS A 252 -21.28 15.18 -4.90
N ASP A 253 -22.28 15.51 -5.70
CA ASP A 253 -23.23 16.61 -5.41
C ASP A 253 -24.08 16.30 -4.19
N ASP A 254 -24.50 15.02 -4.01
CA ASP A 254 -25.39 14.61 -2.93
C ASP A 254 -24.67 14.53 -1.57
N CYS A 255 -23.44 13.99 -1.56
CA CYS A 255 -22.69 13.76 -0.31
C CYS A 255 -21.68 14.87 0.02
N GLY A 256 -21.42 15.79 -0.90
CA GLY A 256 -20.45 16.86 -0.72
C GLY A 256 -18.99 16.40 -0.61
N ILE A 257 -18.70 15.16 -0.98
CA ILE A 257 -17.35 14.59 -0.96
C ILE A 257 -16.66 14.93 -2.28
N SER A 258 -15.44 15.44 -2.19
CA SER A 258 -14.57 15.68 -3.33
C SER A 258 -13.42 14.67 -3.29
N ILE A 259 -13.19 13.99 -4.39
CA ILE A 259 -11.99 13.16 -4.61
C ILE A 259 -10.94 14.05 -5.24
N GLU A 260 -9.74 14.03 -4.67
CA GLU A 260 -8.59 14.71 -5.26
C GLU A 260 -8.29 14.13 -6.66
N GLU A 261 -7.44 14.81 -7.41
CA GLU A 261 -7.05 14.36 -8.75
C GLU A 261 -6.61 12.88 -8.74
N LEU A 262 -7.10 12.09 -9.72
CA LEU A 262 -6.76 10.67 -9.85
C LEU A 262 -5.29 10.51 -10.27
N THR A 263 -4.41 10.58 -9.30
CA THR A 263 -2.97 10.36 -9.49
C THR A 263 -2.57 8.94 -9.06
N PRO A 264 -1.49 8.35 -9.60
CA PRO A 264 -1.00 7.05 -9.14
C PRO A 264 -0.66 7.00 -7.63
N ARG A 265 -0.45 8.15 -6.98
CA ARG A 265 -0.20 8.25 -5.54
C ARG A 265 -1.44 7.91 -4.70
N LEU A 266 -2.64 8.23 -5.21
CA LEU A 266 -3.92 7.91 -4.57
C LEU A 266 -4.10 6.39 -4.40
N PHE A 267 -3.58 5.59 -5.31
CA PHE A 267 -3.67 4.13 -5.30
C PHE A 267 -2.50 3.44 -4.62
N SER A 268 -1.63 4.18 -3.94
CA SER A 268 -0.46 3.62 -3.25
C SER A 268 -0.70 3.51 -1.76
N PHE A 269 -0.73 2.28 -1.24
CA PHE A 269 -0.78 2.03 0.20
C PHE A 269 0.54 2.35 0.93
N ASN A 270 1.63 2.64 0.19
CA ASN A 270 2.91 3.12 0.74
C ASN A 270 3.00 4.65 0.78
N SER A 271 2.00 5.36 0.25
CA SER A 271 1.93 6.81 0.22
C SER A 271 0.87 7.30 1.21
N PRO A 272 1.13 8.37 1.99
CA PRO A 272 0.14 8.97 2.88
C PRO A 272 -1.14 9.43 2.17
N PHE A 273 -1.05 9.73 0.87
CA PHE A 273 -2.20 10.18 0.05
C PHE A 273 -3.20 9.05 -0.22
N GLY A 274 -2.73 7.80 -0.38
CA GLY A 274 -3.59 6.67 -0.71
C GLY A 274 -3.78 5.67 0.42
N ALA A 275 -2.86 5.63 1.39
CA ALA A 275 -2.92 4.70 2.49
C ALA A 275 -4.10 4.95 3.43
N CYS A 276 -4.72 3.88 3.91
CA CYS A 276 -5.70 3.97 4.99
C CYS A 276 -5.08 4.68 6.21
N PRO A 277 -5.67 5.76 6.73
CA PRO A 277 -5.07 6.54 7.82
C PRO A 277 -4.96 5.75 9.13
N THR A 278 -5.87 4.80 9.36
CA THR A 278 -5.94 4.00 10.59
C THR A 278 -4.80 2.97 10.68
N CYS A 279 -4.47 2.25 9.58
CA CYS A 279 -3.40 1.25 9.57
C CYS A 279 -2.16 1.70 8.79
N THR A 280 -2.13 2.93 8.30
CA THR A 280 -1.02 3.48 7.51
C THR A 280 -0.60 2.59 6.33
N GLY A 281 -1.59 1.93 5.69
CA GLY A 281 -1.38 1.06 4.54
C GLY A 281 -0.94 -0.37 4.84
N LEU A 282 -0.91 -0.79 6.11
CA LEU A 282 -0.59 -2.16 6.50
C LEU A 282 -1.74 -3.14 6.23
N GLY A 283 -2.99 -2.68 6.31
CA GLY A 283 -4.19 -3.51 6.20
C GLY A 283 -4.51 -4.30 7.46
N LEU A 284 -3.57 -4.38 8.39
CA LEU A 284 -3.66 -5.12 9.63
C LEU A 284 -3.34 -4.20 10.81
N GLN A 285 -3.86 -4.54 11.97
CA GLN A 285 -3.47 -3.97 13.27
C GLN A 285 -3.16 -5.10 14.22
N LEU A 286 -2.14 -4.92 15.04
CA LEU A 286 -1.89 -5.82 16.16
C LEU A 286 -2.88 -5.47 17.27
N LYS A 287 -3.65 -6.45 17.70
CA LYS A 287 -4.61 -6.38 18.78
C LYS A 287 -4.23 -7.34 19.89
N ALA A 288 -4.39 -6.92 21.15
CA ALA A 288 -4.19 -7.78 22.28
C ALA A 288 -5.14 -8.99 22.22
N ASP A 289 -4.59 -10.20 22.32
CA ASP A 289 -5.35 -11.44 22.17
C ASP A 289 -5.66 -12.03 23.54
N PRO A 290 -6.95 -12.11 23.94
CA PRO A 290 -7.34 -12.71 25.19
C PRO A 290 -6.82 -14.14 25.40
N ALA A 291 -6.73 -14.95 24.33
CA ALA A 291 -6.24 -16.31 24.42
C ALA A 291 -4.74 -16.40 24.72
N LEU A 292 -3.96 -15.43 24.26
CA LEU A 292 -2.53 -15.32 24.58
C LEU A 292 -2.29 -14.70 25.96
N ILE A 293 -3.18 -13.79 26.39
CA ILE A 293 -3.13 -13.18 27.72
C ILE A 293 -3.49 -14.20 28.81
N ILE A 294 -4.46 -15.07 28.53
CA ILE A 294 -4.97 -16.09 29.45
C ILE A 294 -4.88 -17.45 28.76
N PRO A 295 -3.69 -18.05 28.73
CA PRO A 295 -3.47 -19.31 28.02
C PRO A 295 -4.07 -20.53 28.76
N ASP A 296 -4.35 -20.40 30.05
CA ASP A 296 -4.87 -21.47 30.90
C ASP A 296 -5.97 -20.91 31.81
N GLY A 297 -7.21 -20.98 31.36
CA GLY A 297 -8.39 -20.52 32.11
C GLY A 297 -8.79 -21.42 33.28
N SER A 298 -8.21 -22.62 33.40
CA SER A 298 -8.43 -23.50 34.56
C SER A 298 -7.76 -22.97 35.85
N LYS A 299 -6.78 -22.07 35.68
CA LYS A 299 -6.12 -21.38 36.81
C LYS A 299 -6.94 -20.19 37.26
N SER A 300 -6.79 -19.88 38.55
CA SER A 300 -7.31 -18.62 39.10
C SER A 300 -6.36 -17.46 38.82
N ILE A 301 -6.87 -16.24 39.01
CA ILE A 301 -6.08 -15.00 38.84
C ILE A 301 -4.84 -15.03 39.75
N LEU A 302 -4.98 -15.52 41.02
CA LEU A 302 -3.87 -15.63 41.95
C LEU A 302 -2.88 -16.74 41.60
N GLU A 303 -3.31 -17.80 40.92
CA GLU A 303 -2.46 -18.88 40.43
C GLU A 303 -1.73 -18.53 39.14
N GLY A 304 -1.98 -17.36 38.57
CA GLY A 304 -1.29 -16.86 37.40
C GLY A 304 -1.99 -17.24 36.07
N ALA A 305 -3.31 -17.21 36.03
CA ALA A 305 -4.07 -17.31 34.78
C ALA A 305 -3.67 -16.22 33.78
N ILE A 306 -3.32 -15.01 34.27
CA ILE A 306 -2.93 -13.86 33.46
C ILE A 306 -1.41 -13.86 33.27
N THR A 307 -0.95 -13.91 32.03
CA THR A 307 0.49 -13.92 31.66
C THR A 307 1.02 -12.54 31.25
N ALA A 308 0.14 -11.55 31.09
CA ALA A 308 0.50 -10.23 30.60
C ALA A 308 1.45 -9.49 31.54
N THR A 309 2.56 -8.96 31.01
CA THR A 309 3.55 -8.19 31.73
C THR A 309 2.96 -6.97 32.41
N GLY A 310 3.23 -6.83 33.70
CA GLY A 310 2.63 -5.79 34.57
C GLY A 310 1.32 -6.23 35.22
N TRP A 311 0.71 -7.34 34.80
CA TRP A 311 -0.51 -7.91 35.35
C TRP A 311 -0.32 -9.34 35.87
N ALA A 312 0.72 -10.04 35.46
CA ALA A 312 1.04 -11.42 35.86
C ALA A 312 1.47 -11.57 37.34
N SER A 313 2.05 -10.53 37.93
CA SER A 313 2.60 -10.56 39.29
C SER A 313 1.59 -10.13 40.38
N ILE A 314 0.40 -10.72 40.37
CA ILE A 314 -0.68 -10.38 41.32
C ILE A 314 -0.37 -10.86 42.75
N ARG A 315 0.64 -11.68 42.92
CA ARG A 315 1.11 -12.19 44.23
C ARG A 315 1.87 -11.14 45.06
N SER A 316 2.31 -10.05 44.46
CA SER A 316 3.00 -8.96 45.14
C SER A 316 2.03 -7.85 45.57
N ASP A 317 2.42 -7.02 46.54
CA ASP A 317 1.63 -5.84 46.99
C ASP A 317 1.66 -4.70 45.97
N GLY A 318 1.51 -5.04 44.68
CA GLY A 318 1.57 -4.11 43.57
C GLY A 318 0.23 -3.51 43.20
N ILE A 319 0.28 -2.51 42.31
CA ILE A 319 -0.89 -1.79 41.79
C ILE A 319 -1.90 -2.74 41.12
N SER A 320 -1.42 -3.76 40.40
CA SER A 320 -2.27 -4.77 39.75
C SER A 320 -3.17 -5.51 40.77
N ARG A 321 -2.63 -5.85 41.95
CA ARG A 321 -3.40 -6.51 42.99
C ARG A 321 -4.53 -5.61 43.52
N MET A 322 -4.27 -4.33 43.73
CA MET A 322 -5.28 -3.37 44.20
C MET A 322 -6.45 -3.28 43.22
N TYR A 323 -6.16 -3.26 41.90
CA TYR A 323 -7.21 -3.28 40.88
C TYR A 323 -8.06 -4.55 40.94
N PHE A 324 -7.43 -5.72 41.03
CA PHE A 324 -8.17 -6.99 41.08
C PHE A 324 -8.97 -7.17 42.36
N GLU A 325 -8.48 -6.69 43.52
CA GLU A 325 -9.23 -6.68 44.75
C GLU A 325 -10.44 -5.75 44.70
N ALA A 326 -10.29 -4.55 44.10
CA ALA A 326 -11.39 -3.64 43.92
C ALA A 326 -12.44 -4.18 42.94
N LEU A 327 -12.00 -4.82 41.84
CA LEU A 327 -12.87 -5.50 40.89
C LEU A 327 -13.61 -6.67 41.55
N SER A 328 -12.92 -7.51 42.29
CA SER A 328 -13.50 -8.63 43.04
C SER A 328 -14.59 -8.19 44.00
N LYS A 329 -14.35 -7.10 44.75
CA LYS A 329 -15.35 -6.49 45.67
C LYS A 329 -16.57 -5.96 44.92
N LYS A 330 -16.35 -5.25 43.84
CA LYS A 330 -17.42 -4.61 43.08
C LYS A 330 -18.29 -5.59 42.31
N TYR A 331 -17.66 -6.53 41.60
CA TYR A 331 -18.33 -7.51 40.73
C TYR A 331 -18.60 -8.84 41.43
N ARG A 332 -18.29 -8.95 42.74
CA ARG A 332 -18.59 -10.11 43.62
C ARG A 332 -18.06 -11.44 43.10
N PHE A 333 -16.80 -11.52 42.72
CA PHE A 333 -16.12 -12.75 42.34
C PHE A 333 -14.90 -13.00 43.21
N SER A 334 -14.43 -14.27 43.29
CA SER A 334 -13.22 -14.63 44.04
C SER A 334 -12.00 -14.63 43.13
N LEU A 335 -10.88 -14.09 43.62
CA LEU A 335 -9.60 -14.14 42.89
C LEU A 335 -8.98 -15.54 42.89
N THR A 336 -9.50 -16.46 43.72
CA THR A 336 -9.05 -17.87 43.82
C THR A 336 -9.87 -18.83 42.96
N GLN A 337 -10.98 -18.38 42.35
CA GLN A 337 -11.76 -19.24 41.46
C GLN A 337 -11.14 -19.30 40.07
N PRO A 338 -11.31 -20.44 39.33
CA PRO A 338 -10.81 -20.57 37.98
C PRO A 338 -11.35 -19.45 37.06
N TYR A 339 -10.50 -18.90 36.18
CA TYR A 339 -10.90 -17.82 35.27
C TYR A 339 -12.08 -18.22 34.38
N ASP A 340 -12.12 -19.47 33.91
CA ASP A 340 -13.21 -19.95 33.05
C ASP A 340 -14.57 -19.94 33.74
N SER A 341 -14.60 -20.06 35.07
CA SER A 341 -15.83 -20.04 35.88
C SER A 341 -16.34 -18.64 36.18
N LEU A 342 -15.59 -17.58 35.81
CA LEU A 342 -16.05 -16.19 35.92
C LEU A 342 -17.17 -15.91 34.93
N SER A 343 -18.11 -15.01 35.30
CA SER A 343 -19.14 -14.56 34.37
C SER A 343 -18.53 -13.78 33.19
N ASP A 344 -19.22 -13.78 32.05
CA ASP A 344 -18.75 -13.05 30.86
C ASP A 344 -18.62 -11.53 31.12
N GLU A 345 -19.44 -10.96 32.01
CA GLU A 345 -19.32 -9.58 32.47
C GLU A 345 -17.97 -9.33 33.16
N VAL A 346 -17.60 -10.20 34.11
CA VAL A 346 -16.32 -10.09 34.82
C VAL A 346 -15.14 -10.27 33.90
N LYS A 347 -15.18 -11.27 32.99
CA LYS A 347 -14.17 -11.49 31.96
C LYS A 347 -14.00 -10.26 31.07
N ASN A 348 -15.11 -9.67 30.65
CA ASN A 348 -15.11 -8.48 29.80
C ASN A 348 -14.50 -7.27 30.51
N VAL A 349 -14.85 -7.06 31.79
CA VAL A 349 -14.27 -5.96 32.58
C VAL A 349 -12.76 -6.17 32.80
N ILE A 350 -12.31 -7.40 33.08
CA ILE A 350 -10.88 -7.70 33.23
C ILE A 350 -10.12 -7.41 31.94
N LEU A 351 -10.66 -7.79 30.79
CA LEU A 351 -10.00 -7.62 29.49
C LEU A 351 -10.09 -6.18 28.97
N TYR A 352 -11.25 -5.55 29.05
CA TYR A 352 -11.53 -4.29 28.36
C TYR A 352 -11.83 -3.10 29.28
N GLY A 353 -11.90 -3.34 30.60
CA GLY A 353 -12.01 -2.28 31.60
C GLY A 353 -13.43 -1.92 32.01
N THR A 354 -13.52 -0.91 32.90
CA THR A 354 -14.78 -0.47 33.54
C THR A 354 -15.54 0.60 32.73
N GLY A 355 -15.16 0.88 31.47
CA GLY A 355 -15.82 1.90 30.67
C GLY A 355 -15.72 3.34 31.22
N GLY A 356 -14.71 3.63 32.02
CA GLY A 356 -14.49 4.93 32.67
C GLY A 356 -15.07 5.03 34.09
N GLU A 357 -15.78 4.02 34.56
CA GLU A 357 -16.28 3.98 35.92
C GLU A 357 -15.13 3.80 36.93
N LYS A 358 -15.06 4.67 37.94
CA LYS A 358 -13.99 4.68 38.94
C LYS A 358 -14.18 3.58 39.97
N LEU A 359 -13.09 2.89 40.25
CA LEU A 359 -12.96 1.91 41.34
C LEU A 359 -12.33 2.59 42.55
N GLU A 360 -12.69 2.11 43.72
CA GLU A 360 -12.09 2.49 45.00
C GLU A 360 -10.90 1.54 45.27
N LEU A 361 -9.68 2.04 45.05
CA LEU A 361 -8.44 1.30 45.24
C LEU A 361 -7.87 1.63 46.62
N HIS A 362 -7.75 0.62 47.47
CA HIS A 362 -7.11 0.74 48.79
C HIS A 362 -5.63 0.40 48.66
N TYR A 363 -4.75 1.28 49.13
CA TYR A 363 -3.33 1.00 49.19
C TYR A 363 -2.83 1.09 50.65
N ASP A 364 -2.02 0.09 51.00
CA ASP A 364 -1.30 -0.02 52.28
C ASP A 364 0.16 -0.29 51.96
N GLN A 365 0.94 0.78 51.88
CA GLN A 365 2.37 0.68 51.54
C GLN A 365 3.18 1.31 52.69
N PRO A 366 4.51 0.95 52.80
CA PRO A 366 5.38 1.50 53.87
C PRO A 366 5.42 3.05 53.87
N ARG A 367 5.07 3.69 52.77
CA ARG A 367 5.08 5.14 52.59
C ARG A 367 3.73 5.80 52.86
N GLY A 368 2.66 5.06 53.14
CA GLY A 368 1.35 5.58 53.46
C GLY A 368 0.19 4.67 53.12
N LYS A 369 -0.93 4.88 53.79
CA LYS A 369 -2.23 4.23 53.52
C LYS A 369 -3.21 5.24 53.00
N GLY A 370 -4.07 4.85 52.04
CA GLY A 370 -5.07 5.70 51.50
C GLY A 370 -6.00 5.03 50.52
N VAL A 371 -6.87 5.84 49.92
CA VAL A 371 -7.83 5.39 48.90
C VAL A 371 -7.61 6.22 47.65
N LEU A 372 -7.55 5.59 46.51
CA LEU A 372 -7.45 6.21 45.19
C LEU A 372 -8.67 5.84 44.35
N TYR A 373 -9.29 6.82 43.71
CA TYR A 373 -10.43 6.61 42.81
C TYR A 373 -9.96 6.65 41.36
N GLN A 374 -9.84 5.50 40.73
CA GLN A 374 -9.34 5.39 39.35
C GLN A 374 -10.13 4.35 38.55
N ALA A 375 -10.39 4.64 37.27
CA ALA A 375 -11.01 3.68 36.37
C ALA A 375 -10.00 2.60 35.96
N PHE A 376 -10.47 1.37 35.83
CA PHE A 376 -9.67 0.29 35.31
C PHE A 376 -9.76 0.27 33.78
N GLU A 377 -8.61 0.39 33.14
CA GLU A 377 -8.51 0.48 31.68
C GLU A 377 -8.79 -0.86 30.97
N GLY A 378 -8.56 -2.00 31.67
CA GLY A 378 -8.56 -3.33 31.08
C GLY A 378 -7.20 -3.75 30.56
N ILE A 379 -6.91 -5.05 30.59
CA ILE A 379 -5.59 -5.58 30.24
C ILE A 379 -5.30 -5.38 28.75
N CYS A 380 -6.28 -5.68 27.86
CA CYS A 380 -6.12 -5.51 26.42
C CYS A 380 -5.86 -4.05 26.04
N ASN A 381 -6.67 -3.13 26.54
CA ASN A 381 -6.52 -1.70 26.26
C ASN A 381 -5.19 -1.16 26.80
N ASN A 382 -4.78 -1.60 27.98
CA ASN A 382 -3.49 -1.24 28.58
C ASN A 382 -2.30 -1.73 27.72
N LEU A 383 -2.33 -2.98 27.24
CA LEU A 383 -1.29 -3.52 26.37
C LEU A 383 -1.23 -2.78 25.04
N GLU A 384 -2.40 -2.50 24.40
CA GLU A 384 -2.46 -1.75 23.14
C GLU A 384 -1.90 -0.33 23.30
N ARG A 385 -2.26 0.37 24.37
CA ARG A 385 -1.72 1.71 24.67
C ARG A 385 -0.22 1.67 24.91
N ARG A 386 0.25 0.75 25.78
CA ARG A 386 1.69 0.58 26.09
C ARG A 386 2.50 0.24 24.83
N TYR A 387 1.96 -0.57 23.93
CA TYR A 387 2.59 -0.88 22.64
C TYR A 387 2.84 0.35 21.79
N GLN A 388 1.90 1.30 21.80
CA GLN A 388 2.03 2.55 21.05
C GLN A 388 2.99 3.55 21.71
N GLU A 389 2.99 3.61 23.05
CA GLU A 389 3.74 4.61 23.81
C GLU A 389 5.21 4.21 24.07
N THR A 390 5.50 2.91 24.14
CA THR A 390 6.85 2.44 24.49
C THR A 390 7.87 2.70 23.38
N GLN A 391 9.04 3.20 23.79
CA GLN A 391 10.20 3.42 22.92
C GLN A 391 11.19 2.23 22.95
N SER A 392 11.01 1.27 23.85
CA SER A 392 11.90 0.11 24.04
C SER A 392 11.52 -1.03 23.09
N ASP A 393 12.43 -1.42 22.22
CA ASP A 393 12.23 -2.55 21.29
C ASP A 393 12.02 -3.88 22.04
N ALA A 394 12.66 -4.06 23.20
CA ALA A 394 12.48 -5.25 24.04
C ALA A 394 11.04 -5.33 24.57
N SER A 395 10.53 -4.22 25.12
CA SER A 395 9.15 -4.13 25.61
C SER A 395 8.13 -4.28 24.50
N LYS A 396 8.39 -3.70 23.31
CA LYS A 396 7.53 -3.90 22.13
C LYS A 396 7.43 -5.36 21.76
N LYS A 397 8.55 -6.04 21.65
CA LYS A 397 8.60 -7.44 21.26
C LYS A 397 7.90 -8.35 22.27
N GLU A 398 7.99 -8.03 23.55
CA GLU A 398 7.30 -8.75 24.62
C GLU A 398 5.78 -8.59 24.50
N ILE A 399 5.28 -7.34 24.30
CA ILE A 399 3.87 -7.07 24.11
C ILE A 399 3.35 -7.67 22.79
N GLU A 400 4.14 -7.64 21.71
CA GLU A 400 3.82 -8.30 20.44
C GLU A 400 3.57 -9.80 20.59
N GLY A 401 4.24 -10.46 21.54
CA GLY A 401 4.02 -11.87 21.87
C GLY A 401 2.63 -12.17 22.44
N LEU A 402 1.89 -11.14 22.89
CA LEU A 402 0.53 -11.22 23.42
C LEU A 402 -0.52 -10.62 22.45
N MET A 403 -0.12 -10.34 21.21
CA MET A 403 -0.97 -9.72 20.21
C MET A 403 -1.12 -10.60 18.97
N THR A 404 -2.29 -10.51 18.37
CA THR A 404 -2.60 -11.17 17.09
C THR A 404 -2.90 -10.14 16.00
N PRO A 405 -2.40 -10.34 14.76
CA PRO A 405 -2.71 -9.45 13.65
C PRO A 405 -4.17 -9.63 13.20
N CYS A 406 -4.98 -8.59 13.39
CA CYS A 406 -6.36 -8.52 12.96
C CYS A 406 -6.53 -7.59 11.75
N PRO A 407 -7.49 -7.83 10.84
CA PRO A 407 -7.80 -6.88 9.78
C PRO A 407 -8.13 -5.50 10.35
N CYS A 408 -7.61 -4.47 9.70
CA CYS A 408 -7.88 -3.08 10.11
C CYS A 408 -9.39 -2.79 10.05
N PRO A 409 -10.03 -2.29 11.12
CA PRO A 409 -11.48 -2.09 11.15
C PRO A 409 -11.95 -1.03 10.14
N ALA A 410 -11.12 -0.05 9.79
CA ALA A 410 -11.47 1.01 8.86
C ALA A 410 -11.41 0.56 7.38
N CYS A 411 -10.38 -0.19 6.98
CA CYS A 411 -10.22 -0.63 5.60
C CYS A 411 -10.44 -2.13 5.39
N GLN A 412 -10.75 -2.89 6.43
CA GLN A 412 -11.02 -4.33 6.36
C GLN A 412 -9.95 -5.13 5.59
N GLY A 413 -8.68 -4.74 5.77
CA GLY A 413 -7.56 -5.37 5.07
C GLY A 413 -7.19 -4.77 3.72
N GLN A 414 -7.99 -3.86 3.17
CA GLN A 414 -7.81 -3.32 1.81
C GLN A 414 -6.67 -2.29 1.69
N ARG A 415 -6.08 -1.83 2.79
CA ARG A 415 -4.87 -0.97 2.87
C ARG A 415 -5.03 0.47 2.37
N LEU A 416 -6.04 0.77 1.56
CA LEU A 416 -6.26 2.05 0.91
C LEU A 416 -7.38 2.86 1.59
N ARG A 417 -7.43 4.14 1.26
CA ARG A 417 -8.53 5.04 1.64
C ARG A 417 -9.80 4.69 0.87
N PRO A 418 -11.00 4.98 1.42
CA PRO A 418 -12.28 4.74 0.75
C PRO A 418 -12.37 5.42 -0.63
N GLU A 419 -11.81 6.63 -0.79
CA GLU A 419 -11.81 7.37 -2.05
C GLU A 419 -11.03 6.65 -3.15
N ALA A 420 -9.92 6.00 -2.79
CA ALA A 420 -9.12 5.22 -3.74
C ALA A 420 -9.83 3.90 -4.12
N LEU A 421 -10.50 3.28 -3.16
CA LEU A 421 -11.26 2.04 -3.36
C LEU A 421 -12.54 2.26 -4.18
N ALA A 422 -13.09 3.47 -4.12
CA ALA A 422 -14.27 3.86 -4.88
C ALA A 422 -14.00 4.12 -6.37
N VAL A 423 -12.74 4.05 -6.82
CA VAL A 423 -12.40 4.15 -8.25
C VAL A 423 -12.35 2.75 -8.85
N THR A 424 -13.09 2.52 -9.93
CA THR A 424 -13.19 1.21 -10.57
C THR A 424 -12.68 1.22 -12.02
N VAL A 425 -12.14 0.08 -12.45
CA VAL A 425 -11.85 -0.26 -13.84
C VAL A 425 -12.55 -1.59 -14.13
N GLY A 426 -13.39 -1.64 -15.15
CA GLY A 426 -14.20 -2.83 -15.42
C GLY A 426 -15.07 -3.25 -14.22
N GLY A 427 -15.57 -2.28 -13.43
CA GLY A 427 -16.41 -2.52 -12.25
C GLY A 427 -15.65 -3.02 -11.00
N LYS A 428 -14.32 -3.16 -11.04
CA LYS A 428 -13.50 -3.61 -9.90
C LYS A 428 -12.63 -2.49 -9.35
N SER A 429 -12.53 -2.39 -8.01
CA SER A 429 -11.50 -1.57 -7.37
C SER A 429 -10.10 -2.13 -7.63
N ILE A 430 -9.06 -1.33 -7.40
CA ILE A 430 -7.69 -1.83 -7.52
C ILE A 430 -7.42 -2.99 -6.53
N TYR A 431 -8.02 -2.95 -5.34
CA TYR A 431 -7.88 -4.03 -4.36
C TYR A 431 -8.52 -5.32 -4.88
N ASP A 432 -9.77 -5.26 -5.39
CA ASP A 432 -10.47 -6.42 -5.93
C ASP A 432 -9.66 -7.08 -7.06
N ALA A 433 -9.10 -6.28 -7.96
CA ALA A 433 -8.23 -6.81 -9.01
C ALA A 433 -6.96 -7.50 -8.47
N THR A 434 -6.39 -7.00 -7.35
CA THR A 434 -5.21 -7.64 -6.74
C THR A 434 -5.52 -8.91 -5.95
N THR A 435 -6.78 -9.13 -5.58
CA THR A 435 -7.22 -10.35 -4.88
C THR A 435 -7.56 -11.51 -5.81
N LEU A 436 -7.65 -11.26 -7.11
CA LEU A 436 -7.84 -12.30 -8.11
C LEU A 436 -6.58 -13.19 -8.19
N PRO A 437 -6.74 -14.52 -8.37
CA PRO A 437 -5.66 -15.38 -8.84
C PRO A 437 -5.09 -14.88 -10.17
N VAL A 438 -3.82 -15.17 -10.46
CA VAL A 438 -3.15 -14.69 -11.67
C VAL A 438 -3.92 -15.04 -12.94
N ASP A 439 -4.48 -16.26 -13.04
CA ASP A 439 -5.25 -16.68 -14.22
C ASP A 439 -6.54 -15.87 -14.37
N ASP A 440 -7.26 -15.63 -13.28
CA ASP A 440 -8.49 -14.83 -13.28
C ASP A 440 -8.18 -13.35 -13.54
N ALA A 441 -7.04 -12.86 -13.07
CA ALA A 441 -6.58 -11.50 -13.33
C ALA A 441 -6.26 -11.32 -14.83
N LEU A 442 -5.60 -12.30 -15.46
CA LEU A 442 -5.36 -12.29 -16.92
C LEU A 442 -6.68 -12.24 -17.68
N ALA A 443 -7.62 -13.14 -17.37
CA ALA A 443 -8.94 -13.15 -18.00
C ALA A 443 -9.69 -11.83 -17.79
N PHE A 444 -9.61 -11.23 -16.62
CA PHE A 444 -10.21 -9.93 -16.34
C PHE A 444 -9.63 -8.82 -17.21
N PHE A 445 -8.30 -8.75 -17.37
CA PHE A 445 -7.65 -7.71 -18.19
C PHE A 445 -7.84 -7.94 -19.70
N ASP A 446 -8.01 -9.19 -20.14
CA ASP A 446 -8.31 -9.52 -21.55
C ASP A 446 -9.73 -9.08 -21.96
N HIS A 447 -10.69 -9.08 -21.03
CA HIS A 447 -12.09 -8.77 -21.30
C HIS A 447 -12.53 -7.39 -20.78
N LEU A 448 -11.59 -6.45 -20.60
CA LEU A 448 -11.92 -5.09 -20.19
C LEU A 448 -12.67 -4.35 -21.29
N ASP A 449 -13.91 -3.94 -20.99
CA ASP A 449 -14.68 -3.04 -21.87
C ASP A 449 -14.26 -1.59 -21.62
N LEU A 450 -13.42 -1.07 -22.52
CA LEU A 450 -12.89 0.29 -22.48
C LEU A 450 -13.37 1.08 -23.68
N THR A 451 -13.69 2.36 -23.49
CA THR A 451 -14.00 3.27 -24.60
C THR A 451 -12.79 3.48 -25.51
N GLY A 452 -13.01 3.91 -26.77
CA GLY A 452 -11.90 4.03 -27.73
C GLY A 452 -10.70 4.87 -27.23
N ASN A 453 -10.95 5.99 -26.56
CA ASN A 453 -9.89 6.82 -25.97
C ASN A 453 -9.20 6.10 -24.80
N GLN A 454 -9.95 5.40 -23.94
CA GLN A 454 -9.39 4.62 -22.85
C GLN A 454 -8.55 3.46 -23.36
N GLN A 455 -8.94 2.82 -24.46
CA GLN A 455 -8.16 1.74 -25.09
C GLN A 455 -6.78 2.24 -25.53
N ILE A 456 -6.70 3.41 -26.17
CA ILE A 456 -5.42 4.01 -26.60
C ILE A 456 -4.52 4.29 -25.40
N ILE A 457 -5.07 4.87 -24.34
CA ILE A 457 -4.33 5.21 -23.12
C ILE A 457 -3.87 3.95 -22.39
N ALA A 458 -4.72 2.93 -22.30
CA ALA A 458 -4.46 1.70 -21.55
C ALA A 458 -3.57 0.71 -22.30
N ALA A 459 -3.48 0.78 -23.64
CA ALA A 459 -2.83 -0.24 -24.47
C ALA A 459 -1.41 -0.62 -24.01
N GLN A 460 -0.56 0.39 -23.78
CA GLN A 460 0.83 0.13 -23.35
C GLN A 460 0.89 -0.40 -21.90
N ILE A 461 0.00 0.07 -21.02
CA ILE A 461 -0.06 -0.36 -19.62
C ILE A 461 -0.53 -1.81 -19.54
N LEU A 462 -1.60 -2.15 -20.26
CA LEU A 462 -2.14 -3.52 -20.32
C LEU A 462 -1.13 -4.50 -20.90
N LYS A 463 -0.38 -4.12 -21.93
CA LYS A 463 0.70 -4.94 -22.49
C LYS A 463 1.72 -5.34 -21.43
N GLU A 464 2.13 -4.41 -20.57
CA GLU A 464 3.08 -4.68 -19.49
C GLU A 464 2.47 -5.54 -18.38
N ILE A 465 1.19 -5.31 -18.04
CA ILE A 465 0.45 -6.14 -17.08
C ILE A 465 0.35 -7.58 -17.59
N HIS A 466 -0.08 -7.80 -18.84
CA HIS A 466 -0.18 -9.11 -19.45
C HIS A 466 1.18 -9.84 -19.52
N ALA A 467 2.24 -9.15 -19.91
CA ALA A 467 3.57 -9.72 -19.97
C ALA A 467 4.01 -10.26 -18.59
N ARG A 468 3.82 -9.47 -17.52
CA ARG A 468 4.23 -9.86 -16.17
C ARG A 468 3.34 -10.94 -15.56
N LEU A 469 2.02 -10.84 -15.73
CA LEU A 469 1.09 -11.89 -15.28
C LEU A 469 1.32 -13.19 -16.03
N GLY A 470 1.52 -13.14 -17.35
CA GLY A 470 1.85 -14.31 -18.18
C GLY A 470 3.17 -14.98 -17.76
N PHE A 471 4.14 -14.20 -17.28
CA PHE A 471 5.35 -14.76 -16.69
C PHE A 471 5.07 -15.51 -15.38
N LEU A 472 4.27 -14.93 -14.48
CA LEU A 472 3.87 -15.63 -13.24
C LEU A 472 3.14 -16.93 -13.55
N GLN A 473 2.26 -16.93 -14.56
CA GLN A 473 1.57 -18.13 -15.04
C GLN A 473 2.57 -19.17 -15.57
N SER A 474 3.51 -18.76 -16.43
CA SER A 474 4.49 -19.65 -17.07
C SER A 474 5.44 -20.36 -16.08
N VAL A 475 5.69 -19.75 -14.92
CA VAL A 475 6.48 -20.35 -13.84
C VAL A 475 5.62 -21.15 -12.85
N GLY A 476 4.34 -21.39 -13.17
CA GLY A 476 3.42 -22.22 -12.36
C GLY A 476 2.96 -21.53 -11.08
N LEU A 477 2.71 -20.21 -11.10
CA LEU A 477 2.22 -19.42 -9.99
C LEU A 477 0.81 -18.86 -10.25
N SER A 478 0.03 -19.52 -11.08
CA SER A 478 -1.34 -19.15 -11.47
C SER A 478 -2.30 -18.92 -10.28
N TYR A 479 -2.13 -19.70 -9.23
CA TYR A 479 -2.97 -19.67 -8.03
C TYR A 479 -2.69 -18.50 -7.10
N LEU A 480 -1.57 -17.79 -7.27
CA LEU A 480 -1.20 -16.67 -6.39
C LEU A 480 -2.05 -15.44 -6.68
N THR A 481 -2.32 -14.68 -5.61
CA THR A 481 -2.93 -13.36 -5.70
C THR A 481 -1.87 -12.26 -5.58
N LEU A 482 -2.07 -11.14 -6.25
CA LEU A 482 -1.13 -10.01 -6.17
C LEU A 482 -1.13 -9.32 -4.79
N SER A 483 -2.22 -9.44 -4.04
CA SER A 483 -2.38 -8.89 -2.68
C SER A 483 -1.64 -9.72 -1.62
N ARG A 484 -1.23 -10.97 -1.92
CA ARG A 484 -0.56 -11.85 -0.96
C ARG A 484 0.74 -11.23 -0.45
N ALA A 485 0.90 -11.22 0.87
CA ALA A 485 2.09 -10.67 1.50
C ALA A 485 3.34 -11.50 1.15
N SER A 486 4.44 -10.84 0.78
CA SER A 486 5.67 -11.52 0.38
C SER A 486 6.30 -12.35 1.51
N GLY A 487 6.06 -11.98 2.77
CA GLY A 487 6.53 -12.73 3.94
C GLY A 487 5.85 -14.10 4.13
N THR A 488 4.72 -14.35 3.47
CA THR A 488 3.99 -15.64 3.55
C THR A 488 4.33 -16.63 2.43
N LEU A 489 5.24 -16.23 1.52
CA LEU A 489 5.65 -17.06 0.39
C LEU A 489 6.63 -18.13 0.84
N SER A 490 6.50 -19.32 0.28
CA SER A 490 7.52 -20.36 0.40
C SER A 490 8.81 -19.95 -0.35
N GLY A 491 9.94 -20.56 -0.01
CA GLY A 491 11.20 -20.29 -0.68
C GLY A 491 11.11 -20.49 -2.20
N GLY A 492 10.45 -21.55 -2.66
CA GLY A 492 10.27 -21.83 -4.08
C GLY A 492 9.36 -20.83 -4.79
N GLU A 493 8.29 -20.36 -4.16
CA GLU A 493 7.43 -19.29 -4.68
C GLU A 493 8.21 -17.98 -4.83
N SER A 494 8.97 -17.62 -3.81
CA SER A 494 9.80 -16.41 -3.81
C SER A 494 10.85 -16.43 -4.91
N GLN A 495 11.52 -17.56 -5.13
CA GLN A 495 12.48 -17.74 -6.23
C GLN A 495 11.82 -17.59 -7.60
N ARG A 496 10.67 -18.24 -7.81
CA ARG A 496 9.93 -18.15 -9.09
C ARG A 496 9.41 -16.73 -9.35
N ILE A 497 8.97 -16.01 -8.33
CA ILE A 497 8.58 -14.59 -8.45
C ILE A 497 9.77 -13.74 -8.86
N ARG A 498 10.95 -13.91 -8.23
CA ARG A 498 12.17 -13.19 -8.62
C ARG A 498 12.58 -13.49 -10.06
N LEU A 499 12.51 -14.76 -10.46
CA LEU A 499 12.77 -15.16 -11.82
C LEU A 499 11.84 -14.44 -12.81
N ALA A 500 10.53 -14.44 -12.52
CA ALA A 500 9.52 -13.77 -13.32
C ALA A 500 9.79 -12.26 -13.42
N THR A 501 10.16 -11.62 -12.32
CA THR A 501 10.45 -10.17 -12.28
C THR A 501 11.68 -9.83 -13.12
N GLN A 502 12.77 -10.59 -12.99
CA GLN A 502 14.02 -10.31 -13.69
C GLN A 502 13.91 -10.55 -15.20
N ILE A 503 13.18 -11.57 -15.62
CA ILE A 503 12.94 -11.85 -17.04
C ILE A 503 11.90 -10.90 -17.62
N GLY A 504 10.83 -10.60 -16.87
CA GLY A 504 9.72 -9.76 -17.32
C GLY A 504 10.06 -8.28 -17.37
N SER A 505 11.03 -7.79 -16.57
CA SER A 505 11.39 -6.37 -16.54
C SER A 505 12.11 -5.86 -17.79
N SER A 506 12.47 -6.74 -18.73
CA SER A 506 13.17 -6.35 -19.98
C SER A 506 14.24 -5.28 -19.77
N LEU A 507 15.02 -5.37 -18.67
CA LEU A 507 16.14 -4.47 -18.46
C LEU A 507 17.04 -4.57 -19.70
N PRO A 508 17.23 -3.49 -20.47
CA PRO A 508 18.14 -3.53 -21.60
C PRO A 508 19.52 -3.83 -21.03
N LEU A 509 20.01 -5.04 -21.29
CA LEU A 509 21.44 -5.30 -21.13
C LEU A 509 22.17 -4.20 -21.90
N PRO A 510 23.22 -3.57 -21.34
CA PRO A 510 23.91 -2.50 -22.02
C PRO A 510 24.37 -2.99 -23.37
N LEU A 511 23.80 -2.39 -24.41
CA LEU A 511 24.24 -2.62 -25.78
C LEU A 511 25.73 -2.28 -25.86
N ARG A 512 26.56 -3.24 -26.25
CA ARG A 512 27.89 -2.93 -26.76
C ARG A 512 27.72 -1.80 -27.76
N ARG A 513 28.37 -0.65 -27.54
CA ARG A 513 28.56 0.37 -28.57
C ARG A 513 29.27 -0.30 -29.74
N CYS A 514 28.53 -0.74 -30.73
CA CYS A 514 29.03 -0.78 -32.07
C CYS A 514 29.24 0.68 -32.50
N ALA A 515 30.46 1.08 -32.68
CA ALA A 515 30.80 2.37 -33.25
C ALA A 515 30.07 2.49 -34.60
N GLY A 516 29.19 3.45 -34.73
CA GLY A 516 28.57 3.85 -36.00
C GLY A 516 27.10 3.49 -36.14
N ARG A 517 26.28 4.56 -36.07
CA ARG A 517 24.91 4.71 -36.59
C ARG A 517 23.76 3.96 -35.91
N GLY A 518 22.90 4.74 -35.26
CA GLY A 518 21.47 4.43 -35.11
C GLY A 518 21.12 3.42 -34.01
N MET A 519 20.38 3.87 -32.99
CA MET A 519 19.70 2.98 -32.05
C MET A 519 18.72 2.08 -32.80
N VAL A 520 19.04 0.81 -32.95
CA VAL A 520 18.09 -0.22 -33.38
C VAL A 520 17.62 -0.99 -32.13
N ARG A 521 16.36 -0.82 -31.77
CA ARG A 521 15.66 -1.72 -30.83
C ARG A 521 15.46 -3.05 -31.53
N LEU A 522 16.22 -4.07 -31.15
CA LEU A 522 15.95 -5.45 -31.57
C LEU A 522 14.94 -6.10 -30.62
N PRO A 523 13.88 -6.74 -31.13
CA PRO A 523 12.93 -7.47 -30.31
C PRO A 523 13.58 -8.71 -29.66
N LEU A 524 13.17 -9.01 -28.42
CA LEU A 524 13.65 -10.09 -27.55
C LEU A 524 13.67 -11.52 -28.14
N ARG A 525 13.18 -11.73 -29.36
CA ARG A 525 13.15 -13.05 -30.02
C ARG A 525 14.52 -13.61 -30.41
N TYR A 526 15.60 -12.85 -30.31
CA TYR A 526 16.93 -13.26 -30.84
C TYR A 526 18.05 -13.37 -29.79
N TRP A 527 17.72 -13.31 -28.48
CA TRP A 527 18.73 -13.51 -27.46
C TRP A 527 18.46 -14.79 -26.70
N PRO A 528 19.36 -15.79 -26.74
CA PRO A 528 19.26 -16.93 -25.85
C PRO A 528 19.58 -16.44 -24.42
N VAL A 529 18.55 -16.25 -23.60
CA VAL A 529 18.70 -16.09 -22.14
C VAL A 529 19.18 -17.44 -21.61
N ARG A 530 20.43 -17.49 -21.20
CA ARG A 530 21.03 -18.71 -20.64
C ARG A 530 20.93 -18.64 -19.14
N LEU A 531 19.98 -19.39 -18.60
CA LEU A 531 19.74 -19.56 -17.17
C LEU A 531 20.78 -20.52 -16.59
N LEU A 532 21.58 -20.03 -15.64
CA LEU A 532 22.27 -20.87 -14.66
C LEU A 532 21.26 -21.22 -13.56
N GLY A 533 20.52 -22.31 -13.73
CA GLY A 533 19.63 -22.85 -12.71
C GLY A 533 20.41 -23.76 -11.76
N PHE A 534 20.40 -23.45 -10.47
CA PHE A 534 20.97 -24.31 -9.43
C PHE A 534 19.83 -25.04 -8.71
N ALA A 535 19.75 -26.36 -8.88
CA ALA A 535 18.85 -27.20 -8.10
C ALA A 535 19.61 -27.77 -6.90
N MET A 536 19.13 -27.49 -5.68
CA MET A 536 19.62 -28.16 -4.48
C MET A 536 18.67 -29.29 -4.11
N THR A 537 19.14 -30.52 -4.08
CA THR A 537 18.42 -31.65 -3.50
C THR A 537 18.96 -31.94 -2.11
N SER A 538 18.06 -32.15 -1.16
CA SER A 538 18.37 -32.39 0.27
C SER A 538 18.66 -33.86 0.60
N SER A 539 18.72 -34.77 -0.38
CA SER A 539 18.97 -36.19 -0.16
C SER A 539 20.31 -36.62 -0.77
N GLY A 540 21.19 -37.09 0.12
CA GLY A 540 22.53 -37.52 -0.21
C GLY A 540 22.55 -38.89 -0.90
N VAL A 541 22.45 -38.94 -2.23
CA VAL A 541 22.91 -40.06 -3.04
C VAL A 541 23.46 -39.51 -4.36
N PRO A 542 24.69 -39.82 -4.77
CA PRO A 542 25.25 -39.33 -6.01
C PRO A 542 24.75 -40.19 -7.18
N GLN A 543 23.92 -39.63 -8.05
CA GLN A 543 23.69 -40.19 -9.39
C GLN A 543 23.97 -39.11 -10.43
N ALA A 544 25.02 -39.33 -11.20
CA ALA A 544 25.30 -38.60 -12.44
C ALA A 544 24.34 -39.09 -13.53
N THR A 545 23.34 -38.28 -13.87
CA THR A 545 22.52 -38.51 -15.07
C THR A 545 22.91 -37.49 -16.13
N THR A 546 23.63 -37.95 -17.14
CA THR A 546 23.80 -37.22 -18.40
C THR A 546 22.53 -37.35 -19.21
N CYS A 547 21.86 -36.22 -19.50
CA CYS A 547 20.75 -36.20 -20.46
C CYS A 547 21.27 -36.39 -21.89
N PRO A 548 20.65 -37.24 -22.72
CA PRO A 548 21.08 -37.43 -24.11
C PRO A 548 20.79 -36.17 -24.95
N PRO A 549 21.55 -35.94 -26.03
CA PRO A 549 21.38 -34.78 -26.89
C PRO A 549 20.05 -34.87 -27.65
N ARG A 550 19.33 -33.77 -27.73
CA ARG A 550 18.12 -33.61 -28.55
C ARG A 550 18.48 -33.83 -30.02
N ALA A 551 17.66 -34.63 -30.69
CA ALA A 551 17.68 -34.82 -32.13
C ALA A 551 17.50 -33.50 -32.90
N PRO A 552 18.11 -33.34 -34.08
CA PRO A 552 18.00 -32.13 -34.88
C PRO A 552 16.55 -31.93 -35.37
N ALA A 553 16.09 -30.66 -35.34
CA ALA A 553 14.79 -30.28 -35.86
C ALA A 553 14.71 -30.55 -37.39
N PRO A 554 13.53 -30.97 -37.90
CA PRO A 554 13.35 -31.17 -39.33
C PRO A 554 13.43 -29.83 -40.08
N GLY A 555 14.11 -29.81 -41.20
CA GLY A 555 14.27 -28.68 -42.09
C GLY A 555 12.94 -28.21 -42.72
N PRO A 556 12.89 -27.00 -43.29
CA PRO A 556 11.67 -26.44 -43.83
C PRO A 556 11.22 -27.20 -45.08
N MET A 557 9.96 -27.66 -45.06
CA MET A 557 9.27 -28.20 -46.24
C MET A 557 9.03 -27.06 -47.23
N SER A 558 9.55 -27.21 -48.45
CA SER A 558 9.18 -26.38 -49.61
C SER A 558 7.79 -26.78 -50.08
N ILE A 559 6.85 -25.84 -50.07
CA ILE A 559 5.56 -25.98 -50.76
C ILE A 559 5.73 -25.38 -52.18
N ARG A 560 5.47 -26.21 -53.18
CA ARG A 560 5.10 -25.77 -54.53
C ARG A 560 3.63 -25.33 -54.53
#